data_df811ee30116d84f32a438cf787b2c80
#
_entry.id   df811ee30116d84f32a438cf787b2c80
#
_cell.length_a   1.000
_cell.length_b   1.000
_cell.length_c   1.000
_cell.angle_alpha   90.00
_cell.angle_beta   90.00
_cell.angle_gamma   90.00
#
_symmetry.space_group_name_H-M   'P 1'
#
loop_
_entity.id
_entity.type
_entity.pdbx_description
1 polymer ?
#
loop_
_entity_poly.entity_id
_entity_poly.type
_entity_poly.pdbx_seq_one_letter_code
_entity_poly.pdbx_strand_id
1 'polypeptide(L)'
;MSKLQDIRDLAQEHAVSVSGSPRDWMDYMNTASRLYRYSFSDQLLIHAQHPEATACASLELWNEKMFRWVNRGARGIALLDETGQHTRLRYVFDISDTHMVAGGRSPYLWQMQEHQREEILTHLAEVYALEEKDTATLQDALMAVAREMVSDNLEEYLDGLEYAVEGTYLEDLDEVTIRSDFRQLATDSVYYLLSRRCGLDPMELLEEEDFMHITDYNRLSVLAFLGNAASQLSESILIDIGKTCLLYTSPSPR
;
A
#
# COMPACT_ATOMS: atom_id res chain seq x y z
N MET A 1 29.83 -2.72 -8.59
CA MET A 1 28.98 -2.96 -7.40
C MET A 1 28.24 -4.27 -7.59
N SER A 2 27.77 -4.91 -6.54
CA SER A 2 26.97 -6.14 -6.71
C SER A 2 25.54 -5.75 -7.05
N LYS A 3 24.81 -6.61 -7.79
CA LYS A 3 23.40 -6.37 -8.13
C LYS A 3 22.53 -6.16 -6.90
N LEU A 4 22.87 -6.77 -5.76
CA LEU A 4 22.19 -6.54 -4.48
C LEU A 4 22.39 -5.10 -3.99
N GLN A 5 23.59 -4.54 -4.13
CA GLN A 5 23.86 -3.16 -3.75
C GLN A 5 23.11 -2.20 -4.67
N ASP A 6 23.08 -2.47 -5.97
CA ASP A 6 22.33 -1.65 -6.93
C ASP A 6 20.83 -1.55 -6.59
N ILE A 7 20.22 -2.65 -6.07
CA ILE A 7 18.81 -2.64 -5.64
C ILE A 7 18.62 -1.90 -4.31
N ARG A 8 19.58 -1.98 -3.38
CA ARG A 8 19.54 -1.16 -2.17
C ARG A 8 19.66 0.33 -2.47
N ASP A 9 20.58 0.68 -3.36
CA ASP A 9 20.76 2.06 -3.78
C ASP A 9 19.50 2.57 -4.50
N LEU A 10 18.88 1.75 -5.36
CA LEU A 10 17.60 2.06 -5.99
C LEU A 10 16.50 2.34 -4.95
N ALA A 11 16.39 1.55 -3.88
CA ALA A 11 15.40 1.78 -2.82
C ALA A 11 15.64 3.13 -2.12
N GLN A 12 16.90 3.48 -1.83
CA GLN A 12 17.26 4.75 -1.21
C GLN A 12 16.92 5.95 -2.12
N GLU A 13 17.35 5.88 -3.39
CA GLU A 13 17.09 6.93 -4.38
C GLU A 13 15.60 7.11 -4.63
N HIS A 14 14.87 5.99 -4.72
CA HIS A 14 13.43 6.04 -4.98
C HIS A 14 12.63 6.54 -3.78
N ALA A 15 13.05 6.26 -2.54
CA ALA A 15 12.47 6.83 -1.34
C ALA A 15 12.53 8.37 -1.36
N VAL A 16 13.68 8.94 -1.74
CA VAL A 16 13.83 10.40 -1.92
C VAL A 16 12.91 10.92 -3.03
N SER A 17 12.75 10.16 -4.13
CA SER A 17 11.90 10.56 -5.24
C SER A 17 10.42 10.61 -4.84
N VAL A 18 9.89 9.56 -4.20
CA VAL A 18 8.47 9.49 -3.84
C VAL A 18 8.08 10.43 -2.71
N SER A 19 9.03 10.85 -1.88
CA SER A 19 8.82 11.87 -0.84
C SER A 19 9.15 13.29 -1.32
N GLY A 20 9.51 13.46 -2.58
CA GLY A 20 9.92 14.76 -3.15
C GLY A 20 8.78 15.78 -3.28
N SER A 21 7.55 15.31 -3.43
CA SER A 21 6.36 16.14 -3.47
C SER A 21 5.10 15.35 -3.11
N PRO A 22 3.98 16.03 -2.73
CA PRO A 22 2.67 15.38 -2.58
C PRO A 22 2.27 14.52 -3.77
N ARG A 23 2.51 14.99 -4.99
CA ARG A 23 2.18 14.26 -6.23
C ARG A 23 2.97 12.97 -6.38
N ASP A 24 4.27 13.01 -6.11
CA ASP A 24 5.12 11.83 -6.19
C ASP A 24 4.67 10.77 -5.20
N TRP A 25 4.26 11.19 -3.98
CA TRP A 25 3.69 10.30 -2.98
C TRP A 25 2.34 9.70 -3.42
N MET A 26 1.44 10.51 -3.97
CA MET A 26 0.17 10.04 -4.52
C MET A 26 0.38 9.07 -5.70
N ASP A 27 1.34 9.32 -6.57
CA ASP A 27 1.68 8.42 -7.68
C ASP A 27 2.21 7.07 -7.17
N TYR A 28 3.05 7.09 -6.15
CA TYR A 28 3.46 5.87 -5.45
C TYR A 28 2.25 5.14 -4.84
N MET A 29 1.38 5.84 -4.11
CA MET A 29 0.19 5.26 -3.50
C MET A 29 -0.78 4.66 -4.53
N ASN A 30 -0.87 5.19 -5.74
CA ASN A 30 -1.64 4.58 -6.83
C ASN A 30 -1.14 3.16 -7.15
N THR A 31 0.16 2.94 -7.16
CA THR A 31 0.76 1.60 -7.35
C THR A 31 0.55 0.74 -6.10
N ALA A 32 0.80 1.29 -4.91
CA ALA A 32 0.67 0.58 -3.65
C ALA A 32 -0.77 0.07 -3.41
N SER A 33 -1.80 0.85 -3.78
CA SER A 33 -3.20 0.45 -3.65
C SER A 33 -3.54 -0.81 -4.46
N ARG A 34 -2.93 -0.99 -5.63
CA ARG A 34 -3.07 -2.21 -6.44
C ARG A 34 -2.34 -3.39 -5.84
N LEU A 35 -1.21 -3.12 -5.18
CA LEU A 35 -0.27 -4.08 -4.61
C LEU A 35 -0.34 -4.14 -3.07
N TYR A 36 -1.50 -3.85 -2.49
CA TYR A 36 -1.71 -3.67 -1.05
C TYR A 36 -1.27 -4.87 -0.17
N ARG A 37 -1.05 -6.06 -0.76
CA ARG A 37 -0.54 -7.25 -0.07
C ARG A 37 0.99 -7.35 -0.04
N TYR A 38 1.68 -6.41 -0.65
CA TYR A 38 3.12 -6.30 -0.58
C TYR A 38 3.52 -5.37 0.56
N SER A 39 4.65 -5.64 1.22
CA SER A 39 5.23 -4.72 2.20
C SER A 39 5.59 -3.38 1.56
N PHE A 40 5.72 -2.33 2.36
CA PHE A 40 6.17 -1.02 1.88
C PHE A 40 7.47 -1.11 1.05
N SER A 41 8.47 -1.84 1.56
CA SER A 41 9.76 -1.97 0.86
C SER A 41 9.63 -2.64 -0.51
N ASP A 42 8.76 -3.63 -0.61
CA ASP A 42 8.46 -4.29 -1.89
C ASP A 42 7.68 -3.36 -2.84
N GLN A 43 6.64 -2.69 -2.33
CA GLN A 43 5.85 -1.72 -3.11
C GLN A 43 6.73 -0.61 -3.67
N LEU A 44 7.66 -0.08 -2.87
CA LEU A 44 8.60 0.94 -3.26
C LEU A 44 9.51 0.47 -4.42
N LEU A 45 10.07 -0.74 -4.29
CA LEU A 45 10.91 -1.33 -5.34
C LEU A 45 10.13 -1.72 -6.59
N ILE A 46 8.88 -2.16 -6.45
CA ILE A 46 8.01 -2.44 -7.61
C ILE A 46 7.70 -1.13 -8.32
N HIS A 47 7.29 -0.10 -7.60
CA HIS A 47 7.00 1.21 -8.18
C HIS A 47 8.22 1.79 -8.93
N ALA A 48 9.42 1.68 -8.34
CA ALA A 48 10.66 2.14 -8.99
C ALA A 48 10.95 1.46 -10.33
N GLN A 49 10.58 0.19 -10.48
CA GLN A 49 10.92 -0.62 -11.65
C GLN A 49 9.74 -0.81 -12.61
N HIS A 50 8.51 -0.74 -12.12
CA HIS A 50 7.28 -0.94 -12.89
C HIS A 50 6.09 -0.23 -12.23
N PRO A 51 5.96 1.10 -12.34
CA PRO A 51 4.91 1.89 -11.66
C PRO A 51 3.49 1.48 -12.04
N GLU A 52 3.29 0.93 -13.23
CA GLU A 52 1.98 0.45 -13.71
C GLU A 52 1.63 -0.99 -13.29
N ALA A 53 2.46 -1.62 -12.46
CA ALA A 53 2.21 -2.99 -12.00
C ALA A 53 0.85 -3.13 -11.32
N THR A 54 0.17 -4.25 -11.60
CA THR A 54 -1.19 -4.52 -11.10
C THR A 54 -1.29 -5.79 -10.29
N ALA A 55 -0.54 -6.83 -10.64
CA ALA A 55 -0.52 -8.11 -9.94
C ALA A 55 0.84 -8.77 -10.15
N CYS A 56 1.68 -8.71 -9.15
CA CYS A 56 3.01 -9.31 -9.20
C CYS A 56 3.03 -10.67 -8.50
N ALA A 57 3.82 -11.60 -9.05
CA ALA A 57 4.09 -12.88 -8.40
C ALA A 57 5.41 -13.49 -8.90
N SER A 58 5.91 -14.48 -8.15
CA SER A 58 7.10 -15.23 -8.57
C SER A 58 6.85 -16.04 -9.83
N LEU A 59 7.94 -16.42 -10.52
CA LEU A 59 7.87 -17.27 -11.71
C LEU A 59 7.14 -18.60 -11.40
N GLU A 60 7.44 -19.20 -10.25
CA GLU A 60 6.84 -20.48 -9.83
C GLU A 60 5.33 -20.33 -9.64
N LEU A 61 4.88 -19.24 -8.99
CA LEU A 61 3.46 -19.00 -8.74
C LEU A 61 2.73 -18.82 -10.09
N TRP A 62 3.28 -18.02 -11.01
CA TRP A 62 2.69 -17.84 -12.33
C TRP A 62 2.61 -19.15 -13.09
N ASN A 63 3.71 -19.87 -13.20
CA ASN A 63 3.79 -21.06 -14.05
C ASN A 63 3.04 -22.25 -13.45
N GLU A 64 3.23 -22.55 -12.16
CA GLU A 64 2.78 -23.80 -11.54
C GLU A 64 1.37 -23.70 -10.92
N LYS A 65 1.01 -22.52 -10.38
CA LYS A 65 -0.28 -22.36 -9.71
C LYS A 65 -1.34 -21.67 -10.56
N MET A 66 -0.91 -20.70 -11.38
CA MET A 66 -1.83 -19.92 -12.22
C MET A 66 -1.88 -20.43 -13.67
N PHE A 67 -0.95 -21.31 -14.07
CA PHE A 67 -0.80 -21.74 -15.44
C PHE A 67 -0.71 -20.56 -16.42
N ARG A 68 0.06 -19.58 -16.04
CA ARG A 68 0.43 -18.41 -16.83
C ARG A 68 1.94 -18.41 -16.99
N TRP A 69 2.41 -18.31 -18.21
CA TRP A 69 3.84 -18.34 -18.47
C TRP A 69 4.38 -16.92 -18.62
N VAL A 70 5.49 -16.68 -17.97
CA VAL A 70 6.23 -15.42 -18.13
C VAL A 70 6.75 -15.35 -19.57
N ASN A 71 6.54 -14.20 -20.19
CA ASN A 71 6.91 -13.94 -21.58
C ASN A 71 8.44 -14.00 -21.74
N ARG A 72 8.89 -14.58 -22.84
CA ARG A 72 10.31 -14.61 -23.16
C ARG A 72 10.86 -13.18 -23.30
N GLY A 73 11.89 -12.87 -22.51
CA GLY A 73 12.51 -11.53 -22.48
C GLY A 73 11.90 -10.56 -21.48
N ALA A 74 10.83 -10.94 -20.76
CA ALA A 74 10.33 -10.16 -19.63
C ALA A 74 11.45 -9.95 -18.58
N ARG A 75 11.49 -8.75 -18.02
CA ARG A 75 12.45 -8.42 -16.97
C ARG A 75 11.78 -8.58 -15.62
N GLY A 76 12.31 -9.50 -14.79
CA GLY A 76 11.82 -9.64 -13.43
C GLY A 76 12.13 -8.40 -12.60
N ILE A 77 11.15 -7.97 -11.83
CA ILE A 77 11.26 -6.89 -10.83
C ILE A 77 12.06 -7.46 -9.66
N ALA A 78 13.20 -6.86 -9.35
CA ALA A 78 14.09 -7.31 -8.29
C ALA A 78 13.64 -6.74 -6.94
N LEU A 79 13.43 -7.64 -5.96
CA LEU A 79 13.05 -7.31 -4.59
C LEU A 79 14.12 -7.83 -3.63
N LEU A 80 14.15 -7.28 -2.41
CA LEU A 80 15.00 -7.75 -1.34
C LEU A 80 14.29 -8.86 -0.55
N ASP A 81 14.95 -9.99 -0.35
CA ASP A 81 14.52 -11.05 0.54
C ASP A 81 15.40 -11.04 1.78
N GLU A 82 14.82 -10.62 2.89
CA GLU A 82 15.49 -10.48 4.20
C GLU A 82 15.06 -11.57 5.20
N THR A 83 14.32 -12.59 4.75
CA THR A 83 13.81 -13.65 5.62
C THR A 83 14.88 -14.61 6.10
N GLY A 84 16.07 -14.62 5.48
CA GLY A 84 17.21 -15.49 5.82
C GLY A 84 18.31 -14.77 6.60
N GLN A 85 19.39 -15.52 6.91
CA GLN A 85 20.58 -14.94 7.57
C GLN A 85 21.30 -13.88 6.72
N HIS A 86 21.09 -13.89 5.41
CA HIS A 86 21.68 -12.96 4.46
C HIS A 86 20.61 -12.47 3.50
N THR A 87 20.57 -11.16 3.29
CA THR A 87 19.71 -10.55 2.26
C THR A 87 20.04 -11.10 0.87
N ARG A 88 19.02 -11.52 0.14
CA ARG A 88 19.12 -12.03 -1.23
C ARG A 88 18.21 -11.24 -2.16
N LEU A 89 18.40 -11.40 -3.47
CA LEU A 89 17.43 -10.93 -4.45
C LEU A 89 16.40 -12.03 -4.73
N ARG A 90 15.12 -11.63 -4.73
CA ARG A 90 14.02 -12.40 -5.30
C ARG A 90 13.42 -11.62 -6.46
N TYR A 91 12.78 -12.31 -7.38
CA TYR A 91 12.21 -11.70 -8.57
C TYR A 91 10.72 -12.00 -8.65
N VAL A 92 9.95 -10.96 -8.99
CA VAL A 92 8.54 -11.07 -9.32
C VAL A 92 8.30 -10.54 -10.73
N PHE A 93 7.19 -10.93 -11.33
CA PHE A 93 6.75 -10.50 -12.66
C PHE A 93 5.33 -9.99 -12.54
N ASP A 94 5.01 -8.89 -13.20
CA ASP A 94 3.64 -8.42 -13.30
C ASP A 94 2.82 -9.33 -14.24
N ILE A 95 1.52 -9.34 -14.05
CA ILE A 95 0.59 -10.10 -14.92
C ILE A 95 0.70 -9.72 -16.39
N SER A 96 1.01 -8.45 -16.68
CA SER A 96 1.21 -7.95 -18.06
C SER A 96 2.42 -8.61 -18.75
N ASP A 97 3.38 -9.09 -17.99
CA ASP A 97 4.53 -9.84 -18.47
C ASP A 97 4.25 -11.34 -18.68
N THR A 98 2.99 -11.76 -18.56
CA THR A 98 2.60 -13.18 -18.64
C THR A 98 1.54 -13.41 -19.70
N HIS A 99 1.47 -14.64 -20.20
CA HIS A 99 0.37 -15.10 -21.03
C HIS A 99 -0.25 -16.38 -20.48
N MET A 100 -1.54 -16.54 -20.71
CA MET A 100 -2.30 -17.70 -20.25
C MET A 100 -2.06 -18.89 -21.17
N VAL A 101 -1.87 -20.07 -20.59
CA VAL A 101 -1.83 -21.35 -21.32
C VAL A 101 -3.10 -22.16 -21.04
N ALA A 102 -3.26 -23.30 -21.70
CA ALA A 102 -4.43 -24.15 -21.51
C ALA A 102 -4.59 -24.54 -20.02
N GLY A 103 -5.76 -24.29 -19.45
CA GLY A 103 -6.05 -24.47 -18.03
C GLY A 103 -5.62 -23.31 -17.14
N GLY A 104 -5.10 -22.24 -17.73
CA GLY A 104 -4.67 -21.05 -16.99
C GLY A 104 -5.82 -20.32 -16.31
N ARG A 105 -5.47 -19.59 -15.25
CA ARG A 105 -6.40 -18.79 -14.45
C ARG A 105 -5.89 -17.35 -14.38
N SER A 106 -6.83 -16.42 -14.37
CA SER A 106 -6.51 -15.04 -13.99
C SER A 106 -6.52 -14.92 -12.47
N PRO A 107 -5.59 -14.18 -11.86
CA PRO A 107 -5.70 -13.87 -10.44
C PRO A 107 -7.00 -13.12 -10.17
N TYR A 108 -7.62 -13.45 -9.07
CA TYR A 108 -8.78 -12.69 -8.62
C TYR A 108 -8.31 -11.37 -8.02
N LEU A 109 -8.44 -10.33 -8.81
CA LEU A 109 -8.25 -8.96 -8.36
C LEU A 109 -9.64 -8.41 -8.07
N TRP A 110 -10.08 -8.50 -6.81
CA TRP A 110 -11.40 -8.03 -6.45
C TRP A 110 -11.56 -6.54 -6.81
N GLN A 111 -12.74 -6.19 -7.26
CA GLN A 111 -13.17 -4.84 -7.53
C GLN A 111 -14.52 -4.65 -6.84
N MET A 112 -14.63 -3.59 -6.05
CA MET A 112 -15.90 -3.24 -5.46
C MET A 112 -16.91 -2.90 -6.56
N GLN A 113 -18.11 -3.47 -6.46
CA GLN A 113 -19.21 -3.16 -7.35
C GLN A 113 -20.16 -2.18 -6.66
N GLU A 114 -20.86 -1.35 -7.43
CA GLU A 114 -21.77 -0.34 -6.88
C GLU A 114 -22.78 -0.92 -5.89
N HIS A 115 -23.35 -2.09 -6.19
CA HIS A 115 -24.31 -2.76 -5.32
C HIS A 115 -23.72 -3.27 -4.00
N GLN A 116 -22.39 -3.33 -3.84
CA GLN A 116 -21.71 -3.78 -2.62
C GLN A 116 -21.40 -2.63 -1.66
N ARG A 117 -21.55 -1.38 -2.08
CA ARG A 117 -21.21 -0.22 -1.25
C ARG A 117 -21.93 -0.19 0.09
N GLU A 118 -23.25 -0.42 0.08
CA GLU A 118 -24.06 -0.39 1.27
C GLU A 118 -23.70 -1.54 2.23
N GLU A 119 -23.40 -2.72 1.70
CA GLU A 119 -22.98 -3.88 2.48
C GLU A 119 -21.59 -3.66 3.11
N ILE A 120 -20.65 -3.07 2.36
CA ILE A 120 -19.32 -2.72 2.88
C ILE A 120 -19.45 -1.65 3.96
N LEU A 121 -20.23 -0.60 3.73
CA LEU A 121 -20.50 0.45 4.71
C LEU A 121 -21.06 -0.12 6.02
N THR A 122 -22.07 -0.98 5.93
CA THR A 122 -22.65 -1.65 7.08
C THR A 122 -21.63 -2.50 7.82
N HIS A 123 -20.83 -3.27 7.07
CA HIS A 123 -19.78 -4.11 7.63
C HIS A 123 -18.72 -3.29 8.38
N LEU A 124 -18.24 -2.20 7.78
CA LEU A 124 -17.27 -1.31 8.42
C LEU A 124 -17.85 -0.65 9.68
N ALA A 125 -19.09 -0.19 9.62
CA ALA A 125 -19.77 0.42 10.75
C ALA A 125 -19.88 -0.56 11.94
N GLU A 126 -20.18 -1.83 11.68
CA GLU A 126 -20.30 -2.88 12.71
C GLU A 126 -18.93 -3.29 13.27
N VAL A 127 -17.93 -3.55 12.39
CA VAL A 127 -16.61 -4.06 12.80
C VAL A 127 -15.80 -3.02 13.55
N TYR A 128 -15.86 -1.78 13.12
CA TYR A 128 -15.09 -0.66 13.70
C TYR A 128 -15.96 0.20 14.65
N ALA A 129 -17.19 -0.20 14.94
CA ALA A 129 -18.11 0.51 15.85
C ALA A 129 -18.24 2.01 15.51
N LEU A 130 -18.35 2.35 14.23
CA LEU A 130 -18.40 3.74 13.77
C LEU A 130 -19.65 4.47 14.24
N GLU A 131 -19.54 5.76 14.52
CA GLU A 131 -20.66 6.61 14.87
C GLU A 131 -21.52 6.93 13.61
N GLU A 132 -22.82 7.23 13.83
CA GLU A 132 -23.76 7.57 12.74
C GLU A 132 -23.25 8.73 11.85
N LYS A 133 -22.55 9.70 12.43
CA LYS A 133 -21.97 10.83 11.69
C LYS A 133 -20.88 10.40 10.69
N ASP A 134 -20.19 9.31 10.96
CA ASP A 134 -19.06 8.78 10.16
C ASP A 134 -19.53 7.75 9.12
N THR A 135 -20.84 7.49 9.03
CA THR A 135 -21.43 6.50 8.10
C THR A 135 -22.37 7.12 7.07
N ALA A 136 -22.27 8.45 6.84
CA ALA A 136 -23.11 9.12 5.85
C ALA A 136 -22.78 8.67 4.41
N THR A 137 -21.51 8.42 4.12
CA THR A 137 -21.04 7.84 2.87
C THR A 137 -19.99 6.77 3.13
N LEU A 138 -19.69 5.95 2.13
CA LEU A 138 -18.59 4.98 2.23
C LEU A 138 -17.23 5.70 2.40
N GLN A 139 -17.04 6.87 1.77
CA GLN A 139 -15.84 7.67 1.92
C GLN A 139 -15.66 8.15 3.37
N ASP A 140 -16.73 8.63 4.00
CA ASP A 140 -16.69 9.03 5.43
C ASP A 140 -16.32 7.84 6.32
N ALA A 141 -16.90 6.67 6.07
CA ALA A 141 -16.58 5.46 6.83
C ALA A 141 -15.13 5.02 6.65
N LEU A 142 -14.60 5.04 5.42
CA LEU A 142 -13.19 4.70 5.16
C LEU A 142 -12.24 5.69 5.84
N MET A 143 -12.57 6.99 5.86
CA MET A 143 -11.78 8.01 6.56
C MET A 143 -11.83 7.80 8.08
N ALA A 144 -13.00 7.49 8.62
CA ALA A 144 -13.14 7.21 10.06
C ALA A 144 -12.34 5.97 10.48
N VAL A 145 -12.43 4.89 9.71
CA VAL A 145 -11.64 3.66 9.93
C VAL A 145 -10.14 3.95 9.85
N ALA A 146 -9.70 4.71 8.84
CA ALA A 146 -8.29 5.09 8.71
C ALA A 146 -7.79 5.85 9.93
N ARG A 147 -8.58 6.81 10.41
CA ARG A 147 -8.25 7.63 11.58
C ARG A 147 -8.17 6.80 12.87
N GLU A 148 -9.12 5.92 13.10
CA GLU A 148 -9.15 5.04 14.26
C GLU A 148 -7.96 4.08 14.24
N MET A 149 -7.75 3.37 13.14
CA MET A 149 -6.66 2.41 13.00
C MET A 149 -5.27 3.05 13.16
N VAL A 150 -5.05 4.24 12.61
CA VAL A 150 -3.80 4.97 12.81
C VAL A 150 -3.67 5.42 14.27
N SER A 151 -4.74 5.93 14.89
CA SER A 151 -4.70 6.38 16.28
C SER A 151 -4.37 5.24 17.25
N ASP A 152 -4.98 4.08 17.06
CA ASP A 152 -4.80 2.91 17.93
C ASP A 152 -3.39 2.30 17.83
N ASN A 153 -2.76 2.44 16.67
CA ASN A 153 -1.44 1.86 16.42
C ASN A 153 -0.31 2.90 16.38
N LEU A 154 -0.60 4.16 16.67
CA LEU A 154 0.33 5.29 16.50
C LEU A 154 1.64 5.07 17.24
N GLU A 155 1.58 4.64 18.51
CA GLU A 155 2.77 4.44 19.35
C GLU A 155 3.69 3.38 18.78
N GLU A 156 3.13 2.28 18.25
CA GLU A 156 3.90 1.20 17.65
C GLU A 156 4.68 1.69 16.41
N TYR A 157 4.04 2.51 15.59
CA TYR A 157 4.70 3.05 14.39
C TYR A 157 5.67 4.20 14.67
N LEU A 158 5.52 4.90 15.79
CA LEU A 158 6.47 5.93 16.20
C LEU A 158 7.66 5.35 16.99
N ASP A 159 7.54 4.11 17.50
CA ASP A 159 8.62 3.48 18.24
C ASP A 159 9.88 3.38 17.39
N GLY A 160 10.94 3.96 17.86
CA GLY A 160 12.23 4.03 17.16
C GLY A 160 12.36 5.14 16.11
N LEU A 161 11.31 5.86 15.73
CA LEU A 161 11.41 6.99 14.80
C LEU A 161 12.38 8.06 15.33
N GLU A 162 12.37 8.34 16.62
CA GLU A 162 13.26 9.30 17.29
C GLU A 162 14.76 9.02 17.02
N TYR A 163 15.14 7.75 16.86
CA TYR A 163 16.52 7.35 16.53
C TYR A 163 16.84 7.42 15.04
N ALA A 164 15.84 7.54 14.19
CA ALA A 164 15.99 7.58 12.75
C ALA A 164 16.01 8.99 12.16
N VAL A 165 15.63 10.00 12.94
CA VAL A 165 15.51 11.40 12.47
C VAL A 165 16.86 12.09 12.24
N GLU A 166 17.97 11.61 12.81
CA GLU A 166 19.28 12.22 12.67
C GLU A 166 19.68 12.38 11.20
N GLY A 167 20.03 13.60 10.81
CA GLY A 167 20.40 13.98 9.45
C GLY A 167 19.22 13.99 8.46
N THR A 168 17.98 14.02 8.92
CA THR A 168 16.76 14.22 8.12
C THR A 168 16.13 15.58 8.40
N TYR A 169 15.09 15.95 7.66
CA TYR A 169 14.37 17.20 7.94
C TYR A 169 13.53 17.16 9.23
N LEU A 170 13.24 15.94 9.74
CA LEU A 170 12.53 15.79 11.01
C LEU A 170 13.39 16.12 12.22
N GLU A 171 14.73 16.15 12.10
CA GLU A 171 15.65 16.41 13.22
C GLU A 171 15.41 17.77 13.92
N ASP A 172 15.01 18.77 13.13
CA ASP A 172 14.76 20.14 13.62
C ASP A 172 13.35 20.34 14.19
N LEU A 173 12.47 19.33 14.12
CA LEU A 173 11.09 19.39 14.61
C LEU A 173 11.00 18.84 16.05
N ASP A 174 10.08 19.40 16.83
CA ASP A 174 9.76 18.85 18.16
C ASP A 174 8.88 17.59 18.05
N GLU A 175 8.95 16.75 19.08
CA GLU A 175 8.24 15.46 19.16
C GLU A 175 6.72 15.60 18.94
N VAL A 176 6.10 16.67 19.45
CA VAL A 176 4.65 16.90 19.33
C VAL A 176 4.28 17.19 17.89
N THR A 177 5.09 17.99 17.21
CA THR A 177 4.93 18.28 15.77
C THR A 177 5.11 17.00 14.94
N ILE A 178 6.21 16.27 15.12
CA ILE A 178 6.46 15.00 14.42
C ILE A 178 5.29 14.04 14.60
N ARG A 179 4.81 13.89 15.83
CA ARG A 179 3.69 13.01 16.16
C ARG A 179 2.38 13.43 15.48
N SER A 180 2.08 14.73 15.48
CA SER A 180 0.89 15.27 14.84
C SER A 180 0.92 15.08 13.34
N ASP A 181 2.03 15.43 12.71
CA ASP A 181 2.22 15.35 11.26
C ASP A 181 2.25 13.90 10.77
N PHE A 182 2.93 13.01 11.52
CA PHE A 182 2.91 11.57 11.22
C PHE A 182 1.49 11.02 11.25
N ARG A 183 0.73 11.31 12.33
CA ARG A 183 -0.64 10.82 12.47
C ARG A 183 -1.53 11.29 11.32
N GLN A 184 -1.45 12.59 10.97
CA GLN A 184 -2.24 13.15 9.87
C GLN A 184 -1.86 12.48 8.55
N LEU A 185 -0.57 12.50 8.22
CA LEU A 185 -0.05 11.97 6.96
C LEU A 185 -0.30 10.45 6.81
N ALA A 186 -0.18 9.69 7.90
CA ALA A 186 -0.51 8.26 7.91
C ALA A 186 -2.01 8.03 7.68
N THR A 187 -2.88 8.82 8.34
CA THR A 187 -4.34 8.73 8.18
C THR A 187 -4.73 8.99 6.72
N ASP A 188 -4.24 10.07 6.14
CA ASP A 188 -4.57 10.47 4.77
C ASP A 188 -4.01 9.45 3.76
N SER A 189 -2.82 8.90 4.02
CA SER A 189 -2.23 7.85 3.18
C SER A 189 -3.05 6.56 3.24
N VAL A 190 -3.47 6.11 4.43
CA VAL A 190 -4.33 4.93 4.58
C VAL A 190 -5.66 5.15 3.86
N TYR A 191 -6.33 6.27 4.10
CA TYR A 191 -7.58 6.61 3.42
C TYR A 191 -7.41 6.64 1.90
N TYR A 192 -6.33 7.24 1.40
CA TYR A 192 -6.02 7.28 -0.04
C TYR A 192 -5.92 5.87 -0.63
N LEU A 193 -5.17 4.98 0.02
CA LEU A 193 -4.99 3.59 -0.42
C LEU A 193 -6.31 2.82 -0.44
N LEU A 194 -7.13 2.98 0.61
CA LEU A 194 -8.45 2.35 0.71
C LEU A 194 -9.38 2.82 -0.41
N SER A 195 -9.49 4.14 -0.58
CA SER A 195 -10.36 4.75 -1.59
C SER A 195 -9.97 4.34 -3.00
N ARG A 196 -8.68 4.44 -3.37
CA ARG A 196 -8.18 4.01 -4.68
C ARG A 196 -8.44 2.53 -4.93
N ARG A 197 -8.23 1.67 -3.94
CA ARG A 197 -8.48 0.23 -4.09
C ARG A 197 -9.95 -0.11 -4.22
N CYS A 198 -10.83 0.62 -3.56
CA CYS A 198 -12.29 0.51 -3.69
C CYS A 198 -12.84 1.17 -4.97
N GLY A 199 -12.01 1.82 -5.78
CA GLY A 199 -12.46 2.50 -7.02
C GLY A 199 -13.15 3.83 -6.77
N LEU A 200 -12.90 4.45 -5.60
CA LEU A 200 -13.37 5.78 -5.23
C LEU A 200 -12.30 6.83 -5.53
N ASP A 201 -12.71 8.08 -5.67
CA ASP A 201 -11.77 9.19 -5.77
C ASP A 201 -11.38 9.66 -4.36
N PRO A 202 -10.13 9.50 -3.93
CA PRO A 202 -9.71 9.98 -2.62
C PRO A 202 -9.78 11.51 -2.49
N MET A 203 -9.69 12.24 -3.62
CA MET A 203 -9.71 13.69 -3.64
C MET A 203 -11.11 14.29 -3.42
N GLU A 204 -12.14 13.46 -3.19
CA GLU A 204 -13.43 13.94 -2.69
C GLU A 204 -13.34 14.44 -1.24
N LEU A 205 -12.43 13.91 -0.42
CA LEU A 205 -12.22 14.30 0.97
C LEU A 205 -10.80 14.81 1.28
N LEU A 206 -9.86 14.69 0.34
CA LEU A 206 -8.47 15.12 0.48
C LEU A 206 -8.12 16.17 -0.55
N GLU A 207 -7.13 16.99 -0.22
CA GLU A 207 -6.46 17.93 -1.10
C GLU A 207 -4.97 17.58 -1.22
N GLU A 208 -4.28 18.10 -2.24
CA GLU A 208 -2.82 17.87 -2.42
C GLU A 208 -2.03 18.36 -1.21
N GLU A 209 -2.52 19.44 -0.61
CA GLU A 209 -1.94 20.08 0.57
C GLU A 209 -1.90 19.20 1.81
N ASP A 210 -2.79 18.21 1.95
CA ASP A 210 -2.81 17.27 3.07
C ASP A 210 -1.56 16.39 3.11
N PHE A 211 -0.86 16.27 1.98
CA PHE A 211 0.39 15.51 1.87
C PHE A 211 1.65 16.39 1.89
N MET A 212 1.57 17.68 2.22
CA MET A 212 2.72 18.60 2.17
C MET A 212 3.89 18.14 3.03
N HIS A 213 3.61 17.59 4.22
CA HIS A 213 4.64 17.11 5.16
C HIS A 213 5.37 15.83 4.71
N ILE A 214 5.01 15.24 3.55
CA ILE A 214 5.75 14.09 3.01
C ILE A 214 7.21 14.45 2.71
N THR A 215 7.49 15.71 2.38
CA THR A 215 8.84 16.19 2.07
C THR A 215 9.79 16.14 3.27
N ASP A 216 9.26 16.06 4.48
CA ASP A 216 10.05 15.95 5.71
C ASP A 216 10.60 14.52 5.88
N TYR A 217 9.94 13.54 5.26
CA TYR A 217 10.33 12.13 5.22
C TYR A 217 11.29 11.81 4.06
N ASN A 218 12.29 12.64 3.87
CA ASN A 218 13.18 12.70 2.71
C ASN A 218 14.26 11.60 2.63
N ARG A 219 14.17 10.57 3.47
CA ARG A 219 15.07 9.41 3.47
C ARG A 219 14.33 8.12 3.76
N LEU A 220 14.81 7.02 3.20
CA LEU A 220 14.23 5.70 3.44
C LEU A 220 14.12 5.35 4.92
N SER A 221 15.10 5.76 5.75
CA SER A 221 15.11 5.47 7.19
C SER A 221 13.88 6.01 7.93
N VAL A 222 13.40 7.20 7.60
CA VAL A 222 12.20 7.82 8.20
C VAL A 222 10.94 7.53 7.39
N LEU A 223 11.03 7.52 6.06
CA LEU A 223 9.90 7.20 5.20
C LEU A 223 9.36 5.78 5.44
N ALA A 224 10.22 4.84 5.85
CA ALA A 224 9.82 3.48 6.15
C ALA A 224 8.82 3.37 7.30
N PHE A 225 8.88 4.24 8.30
CA PHE A 225 7.90 4.27 9.40
C PHE A 225 6.51 4.61 8.86
N LEU A 226 6.41 5.70 8.11
CA LEU A 226 5.17 6.13 7.47
C LEU A 226 4.65 5.10 6.45
N GLY A 227 5.53 4.63 5.58
CA GLY A 227 5.17 3.66 4.55
C GLY A 227 4.71 2.32 5.10
N ASN A 228 5.32 1.84 6.20
CA ASN A 228 4.88 0.64 6.88
C ASN A 228 3.51 0.84 7.54
N ALA A 229 3.27 1.98 8.22
CA ALA A 229 1.97 2.30 8.77
C ALA A 229 0.89 2.30 7.67
N ALA A 230 1.10 3.05 6.59
CA ALA A 230 0.16 3.14 5.48
C ALA A 230 -0.10 1.76 4.83
N SER A 231 0.96 0.98 4.57
CA SER A 231 0.85 -0.32 3.92
C SER A 231 0.15 -1.36 4.79
N GLN A 232 0.57 -1.54 6.05
CA GLN A 232 0.07 -2.61 6.92
C GLN A 232 -1.38 -2.36 7.37
N LEU A 233 -1.71 -1.11 7.73
CA LEU A 233 -3.08 -0.77 8.12
C LEU A 233 -4.04 -0.89 6.93
N SER A 234 -3.64 -0.41 5.75
CA SER A 234 -4.44 -0.57 4.54
C SER A 234 -4.63 -2.03 4.16
N GLU A 235 -3.57 -2.86 4.25
CA GLU A 235 -3.67 -4.30 3.96
C GLU A 235 -4.72 -4.97 4.84
N SER A 236 -4.67 -4.72 6.15
CA SER A 236 -5.62 -5.30 7.11
C SER A 236 -7.07 -4.98 6.74
N ILE A 237 -7.37 -3.70 6.53
CA ILE A 237 -8.72 -3.23 6.20
C ILE A 237 -9.16 -3.75 4.82
N LEU A 238 -8.28 -3.70 3.81
CA LEU A 238 -8.60 -4.15 2.45
C LEU A 238 -8.80 -5.67 2.34
N ILE A 239 -8.12 -6.46 3.17
CA ILE A 239 -8.38 -7.89 3.27
C ILE A 239 -9.80 -8.13 3.79
N ASP A 240 -10.25 -7.36 4.75
CA ASP A 240 -11.57 -7.49 5.34
C ASP A 240 -12.68 -7.05 4.37
N ILE A 241 -12.52 -5.90 3.74
CA ILE A 241 -13.40 -5.45 2.65
C ILE A 241 -13.46 -6.49 1.51
N GLY A 242 -12.30 -7.03 1.12
CA GLY A 242 -12.21 -8.04 0.06
C GLY A 242 -12.97 -9.33 0.39
N LYS A 243 -13.00 -9.76 1.66
CA LYS A 243 -13.81 -10.91 2.10
C LYS A 243 -15.30 -10.61 1.96
N THR A 244 -15.74 -9.43 2.36
CA THR A 244 -17.12 -8.98 2.21
C THR A 244 -17.52 -8.97 0.74
N CYS A 245 -16.72 -8.40 -0.16
CA CYS A 245 -16.96 -8.43 -1.59
C CYS A 245 -17.09 -9.87 -2.14
N LEU A 246 -16.30 -10.82 -1.64
CA LEU A 246 -16.34 -12.21 -2.07
C LEU A 246 -17.60 -12.94 -1.63
N LEU A 247 -18.06 -12.70 -0.42
CA LEU A 247 -19.28 -13.34 0.13
C LEU A 247 -20.52 -13.00 -0.71
N TYR A 248 -20.59 -11.77 -1.20
CA TYR A 248 -21.76 -11.29 -1.99
C TYR A 248 -21.62 -11.51 -3.50
N THR A 249 -20.48 -11.97 -3.99
CA THR A 249 -20.31 -12.37 -5.41
C THR A 249 -20.61 -13.83 -5.67
N SER A 250 -20.67 -14.68 -4.63
CA SER A 250 -21.06 -16.09 -4.79
C SER A 250 -22.58 -16.18 -4.87
N PRO A 251 -23.16 -16.80 -5.92
CA PRO A 251 -24.60 -17.09 -5.93
C PRO A 251 -24.91 -17.97 -4.72
N SER A 252 -25.85 -17.50 -3.89
CA SER A 252 -26.37 -18.28 -2.76
C SER A 252 -26.69 -19.68 -3.24
N PRO A 253 -26.19 -20.76 -2.64
CA PRO A 253 -26.59 -22.12 -3.02
C PRO A 253 -28.07 -22.26 -2.71
N ARG A 254 -28.87 -22.44 -3.78
CA ARG A 254 -30.26 -22.86 -3.68
C ARG A 254 -30.34 -24.33 -3.37
#